data_bd65a500865bd2aeda066c6f263b68ad
#
_entry.id   bd65a500865bd2aeda066c6f263b68ad
#
_cell.length_a   1.000
_cell.length_b   1.000
_cell.length_c   1.000
_cell.angle_alpha   90.00
_cell.angle_beta   90.00
_cell.angle_gamma   90.00
#
_symmetry.space_group_name_H-M   'P 1'
#
loop_
_entity.id
_entity.type
_entity.pdbx_description
1 polymer ?
#
loop_
_entity_poly.entity_id
_entity_poly.type
_entity_poly.pdbx_seq_one_letter_code
_entity_poly.pdbx_strand_id
1 'polypeptide(L)'
;MQTKKVYIYVFNTMSDWEYGYLIAELNSGRYFRQGLAPLKVMTVGVNKEIIKTMGGLSIQPDISFDECTLLDKDLLILPGGNTWSEEIHQPMLKKIGEVLELGTIVAAICGATDALANSGYLDSRKHTLNNLEYTKMVCPNYKGEKLYEGGPVVSDNNMITASGIAPLEFARDVLKKLDVFASNTLDSWYSLNKTQKSEYFFQLMSSI
;
A
#
# COMPACT_ATOMS: atom_id res chain seq x y z
N MET A 1 -24.01 0.50 3.93
CA MET A 1 -22.59 0.57 4.38
C MET A 1 -21.94 1.71 3.61
N GLN A 2 -21.12 2.52 4.26
CA GLN A 2 -20.37 3.58 3.57
C GLN A 2 -19.33 2.92 2.64
N THR A 3 -19.27 3.35 1.38
CA THR A 3 -18.28 2.85 0.41
C THR A 3 -16.88 3.27 0.89
N LYS A 4 -15.97 2.29 1.03
CA LYS A 4 -14.57 2.55 1.38
C LYS A 4 -13.93 3.40 0.29
N LYS A 5 -13.20 4.42 0.68
CA LYS A 5 -12.37 5.21 -0.23
C LYS A 5 -10.98 4.59 -0.32
N VAL A 6 -10.41 4.60 -1.51
CA VAL A 6 -9.04 4.13 -1.75
C VAL A 6 -8.26 5.26 -2.39
N TYR A 7 -7.17 5.63 -1.74
CA TYR A 7 -6.24 6.62 -2.24
C TYR A 7 -4.85 6.03 -2.42
N ILE A 8 -4.20 6.38 -3.51
CA ILE A 8 -2.78 6.13 -3.71
C ILE A 8 -2.04 7.47 -3.80
N TYR A 9 -1.04 7.65 -2.93
CA TYR A 9 -0.20 8.83 -2.96
C TYR A 9 0.75 8.76 -4.16
N VAL A 10 0.73 9.79 -5.01
CA VAL A 10 1.53 9.85 -6.23
C VAL A 10 2.49 11.05 -6.19
N PHE A 11 3.73 10.80 -6.60
CA PHE A 11 4.81 11.79 -6.58
C PHE A 11 5.90 11.42 -7.60
N ASN A 12 6.76 12.37 -7.93
CA ASN A 12 7.87 12.11 -8.85
C ASN A 12 8.75 10.98 -8.35
N THR A 13 9.16 10.10 -9.24
CA THR A 13 10.00 8.92 -8.99
C THR A 13 9.33 7.76 -8.24
N MET A 14 8.01 7.79 -7.99
CA MET A 14 7.32 6.64 -7.41
C MET A 14 7.52 5.38 -8.27
N SER A 15 7.64 4.22 -7.63
CA SER A 15 7.91 2.94 -8.30
C SER A 15 6.67 2.36 -8.95
N ASP A 16 6.73 2.05 -10.25
CA ASP A 16 5.57 1.62 -11.04
C ASP A 16 5.10 0.18 -10.72
N TRP A 17 6.02 -0.72 -10.35
CA TRP A 17 5.72 -2.14 -10.17
C TRP A 17 5.09 -2.49 -8.81
N GLU A 18 5.15 -1.59 -7.82
CA GLU A 18 4.83 -1.92 -6.45
C GLU A 18 3.33 -2.04 -6.16
N TYR A 19 2.52 -1.32 -6.89
CA TYR A 19 1.07 -1.21 -6.66
C TYR A 19 0.21 -1.80 -7.76
N GLY A 20 0.80 -2.22 -8.88
CA GLY A 20 0.06 -2.64 -10.08
C GLY A 20 -0.94 -3.76 -9.81
N TYR A 21 -0.54 -4.84 -9.12
CA TYR A 21 -1.45 -5.91 -8.74
C TYR A 21 -2.62 -5.40 -7.90
N LEU A 22 -2.34 -4.57 -6.90
CA LEU A 22 -3.34 -4.10 -5.95
C LEU A 22 -4.39 -3.22 -6.62
N ILE A 23 -3.96 -2.15 -7.31
CA ILE A 23 -4.91 -1.19 -7.88
C ILE A 23 -5.74 -1.79 -9.01
N ALA A 24 -5.17 -2.74 -9.77
CA ALA A 24 -5.90 -3.44 -10.84
C ALA A 24 -7.07 -4.24 -10.27
N GLU A 25 -6.87 -4.99 -9.19
CA GLU A 25 -7.92 -5.77 -8.56
C GLU A 25 -8.95 -4.89 -7.84
N LEU A 26 -8.50 -3.83 -7.14
CA LEU A 26 -9.41 -2.93 -6.44
C LEU A 26 -10.36 -2.20 -7.40
N ASN A 27 -9.81 -1.64 -8.49
CA ASN A 27 -10.58 -0.85 -9.42
C ASN A 27 -11.45 -1.69 -10.38
N SER A 28 -11.01 -2.92 -10.74
CA SER A 28 -11.82 -3.82 -11.57
C SER A 28 -12.89 -4.58 -10.77
N GLY A 29 -12.59 -4.93 -9.52
CA GLY A 29 -13.45 -5.75 -8.67
C GLY A 29 -13.74 -7.14 -9.20
N ARG A 30 -13.01 -7.61 -10.23
CA ARG A 30 -13.30 -8.83 -11.03
C ARG A 30 -13.35 -10.12 -10.22
N TYR A 31 -12.74 -10.13 -9.04
CA TYR A 31 -12.70 -11.30 -8.14
C TYR A 31 -13.28 -10.99 -6.76
N PHE A 32 -13.99 -9.87 -6.63
CA PHE A 32 -14.63 -9.51 -5.38
C PHE A 32 -15.73 -10.48 -5.00
N ARG A 33 -15.97 -10.60 -3.70
CA ARG A 33 -17.13 -11.34 -3.19
C ARG A 33 -18.41 -10.83 -3.85
N GLN A 34 -19.31 -11.75 -4.13
CA GLN A 34 -20.61 -11.41 -4.72
C GLN A 34 -21.31 -10.29 -3.92
N GLY A 35 -21.84 -9.32 -4.62
CA GLY A 35 -22.54 -8.17 -4.05
C GLY A 35 -21.65 -7.00 -3.62
N LEU A 36 -20.33 -7.12 -3.73
CA LEU A 36 -19.41 -5.99 -3.54
C LEU A 36 -19.16 -5.26 -4.87
N ALA A 37 -19.20 -3.93 -4.81
CA ALA A 37 -18.82 -3.09 -5.95
C ALA A 37 -17.30 -2.87 -5.99
N PRO A 38 -16.72 -2.65 -7.18
CA PRO A 38 -15.34 -2.20 -7.32
C PRO A 38 -15.03 -0.99 -6.45
N LEU A 39 -13.79 -0.88 -5.97
CA LEU A 39 -13.32 0.25 -5.18
C LEU A 39 -12.53 1.20 -6.09
N LYS A 40 -13.13 2.35 -6.41
CA LYS A 40 -12.44 3.36 -7.20
C LYS A 40 -11.15 3.82 -6.49
N VAL A 41 -10.02 3.60 -7.14
CA VAL A 41 -8.72 4.11 -6.68
C VAL A 41 -8.56 5.53 -7.19
N MET A 42 -8.32 6.47 -6.27
CA MET A 42 -8.07 7.88 -6.59
C MET A 42 -6.61 8.23 -6.30
N THR A 43 -5.99 8.95 -7.21
CA THR A 43 -4.61 9.42 -7.05
C THR A 43 -4.58 10.74 -6.28
N VAL A 44 -3.68 10.81 -5.28
CA VAL A 44 -3.49 11.99 -4.43
C VAL A 44 -2.06 12.50 -4.61
N GLY A 45 -1.89 13.72 -5.10
CA GLY A 45 -0.60 14.40 -5.16
C GLY A 45 -0.44 15.43 -4.05
N VAL A 46 0.77 15.95 -3.87
CA VAL A 46 1.00 17.13 -3.02
C VAL A 46 0.13 18.31 -3.52
N ASN A 47 0.06 18.42 -4.83
CA ASN A 47 -0.83 19.32 -5.58
C ASN A 47 -1.38 18.56 -6.80
N LYS A 48 -2.02 19.25 -7.76
CA LYS A 48 -2.54 18.65 -9.00
C LYS A 48 -1.58 18.76 -10.19
N GLU A 49 -0.32 19.06 -9.97
CA GLU A 49 0.67 19.08 -11.03
C GLU A 49 1.00 17.67 -11.51
N ILE A 50 1.31 17.54 -12.80
CA ILE A 50 1.68 16.25 -13.40
C ILE A 50 2.99 15.78 -12.79
N ILE A 51 2.99 14.55 -12.28
CA ILE A 51 4.20 13.86 -11.79
C ILE A 51 4.70 12.86 -12.84
N LYS A 52 5.96 12.48 -12.72
CA LYS A 52 6.55 11.39 -13.51
C LYS A 52 6.99 10.26 -12.60
N THR A 53 6.50 9.06 -12.90
CA THR A 53 6.93 7.85 -12.19
C THR A 53 8.38 7.49 -12.52
N MET A 54 8.95 6.50 -11.83
CA MET A 54 10.28 5.96 -12.12
C MET A 54 10.36 5.37 -13.54
N GLY A 55 9.29 4.75 -14.03
CA GLY A 55 9.16 4.24 -15.40
C GLY A 55 8.86 5.31 -16.46
N GLY A 56 8.73 6.58 -16.04
CA GLY A 56 8.49 7.72 -16.96
C GLY A 56 7.04 7.96 -17.33
N LEU A 57 6.08 7.27 -16.70
CA LEU A 57 4.66 7.56 -16.91
C LEU A 57 4.31 8.92 -16.31
N SER A 58 3.49 9.68 -17.03
CA SER A 58 2.96 10.97 -16.55
C SER A 58 1.60 10.73 -15.91
N ILE A 59 1.44 11.12 -14.65
CA ILE A 59 0.19 11.00 -13.89
C ILE A 59 -0.22 12.40 -13.45
N GLN A 60 -1.44 12.80 -13.79
CA GLN A 60 -2.08 13.97 -13.19
C GLN A 60 -2.90 13.49 -11.98
N PRO A 61 -2.60 13.92 -10.75
CA PRO A 61 -3.38 13.52 -9.57
C PRO A 61 -4.86 13.91 -9.71
N ASP A 62 -5.76 13.00 -9.30
CA ASP A 62 -7.21 13.30 -9.26
C ASP A 62 -7.51 14.43 -8.27
N ILE A 63 -6.83 14.40 -7.11
CA ILE A 63 -6.99 15.39 -6.05
C ILE A 63 -5.64 15.81 -5.47
N SER A 64 -5.62 16.98 -4.85
CA SER A 64 -4.50 17.42 -4.03
C SER A 64 -4.60 16.84 -2.62
N PHE A 65 -3.48 16.87 -1.90
CA PHE A 65 -3.39 16.47 -0.50
C PHE A 65 -4.43 17.15 0.40
N ASP A 66 -4.70 18.45 0.20
CA ASP A 66 -5.66 19.21 1.01
C ASP A 66 -7.11 18.76 0.81
N GLU A 67 -7.41 18.20 -0.37
CA GLU A 67 -8.75 17.67 -0.70
C GLU A 67 -8.93 16.22 -0.19
N CYS A 68 -7.85 15.56 0.25
CA CYS A 68 -7.87 14.16 0.67
C CYS A 68 -8.50 14.03 2.07
N THR A 69 -9.64 13.36 2.13
CA THR A 69 -10.36 13.05 3.38
C THR A 69 -10.43 11.54 3.57
N LEU A 70 -9.76 11.05 4.61
CA LEU A 70 -9.69 9.64 4.99
C LEU A 70 -10.42 9.43 6.31
N LEU A 71 -11.15 8.32 6.40
CA LEU A 71 -11.95 7.93 7.55
C LEU A 71 -11.59 6.48 7.97
N ASP A 72 -12.29 5.98 9.00
CA ASP A 72 -12.17 4.59 9.45
C ASP A 72 -12.36 3.62 8.26
N LYS A 73 -11.46 2.65 8.14
CA LYS A 73 -11.45 1.59 7.11
C LYS A 73 -11.26 2.05 5.65
N ASP A 74 -11.04 3.34 5.40
CA ASP A 74 -10.51 3.78 4.11
C ASP A 74 -9.07 3.26 3.94
N LEU A 75 -8.56 3.25 2.72
CA LEU A 75 -7.21 2.78 2.40
C LEU A 75 -6.37 3.93 1.85
N LEU A 76 -5.18 4.11 2.42
CA LEU A 76 -4.10 4.95 1.87
C LEU A 76 -2.92 4.06 1.47
N ILE A 77 -2.60 4.06 0.18
CA ILE A 77 -1.46 3.32 -0.39
C ILE A 77 -0.28 4.29 -0.55
N LEU A 78 0.87 3.88 -0.03
CA LEU A 78 2.13 4.63 -0.08
C LEU A 78 3.19 3.83 -0.85
N PRO A 79 3.38 4.09 -2.14
CA PRO A 79 4.43 3.45 -2.94
C PRO A 79 5.83 3.88 -2.50
N GLY A 80 6.83 3.10 -2.85
CA GLY A 80 8.23 3.53 -2.80
C GLY A 80 8.56 4.58 -3.85
N GLY A 81 9.75 5.14 -3.73
CA GLY A 81 10.29 6.12 -4.65
C GLY A 81 11.55 6.77 -4.06
N ASN A 82 12.22 7.58 -4.86
CA ASN A 82 13.55 8.12 -4.49
C ASN A 82 13.49 9.39 -3.63
N THR A 83 12.32 10.03 -3.50
CA THR A 83 12.21 11.38 -2.92
C THR A 83 11.63 11.39 -1.49
N TRP A 84 11.36 10.24 -0.88
CA TRP A 84 10.72 10.17 0.45
C TRP A 84 11.45 10.94 1.56
N SER A 85 12.74 11.20 1.42
CA SER A 85 13.53 12.03 2.36
C SER A 85 13.36 13.54 2.15
N GLU A 86 12.69 13.98 1.09
CA GLU A 86 12.50 15.40 0.78
C GLU A 86 11.36 15.99 1.61
N GLU A 87 11.48 17.28 1.92
CA GLU A 87 10.51 18.02 2.74
C GLU A 87 9.10 18.07 2.14
N ILE A 88 8.97 17.91 0.83
CA ILE A 88 7.69 17.91 0.12
C ILE A 88 6.72 16.84 0.64
N HIS A 89 7.23 15.75 1.24
CA HIS A 89 6.41 14.67 1.79
C HIS A 89 5.97 14.88 3.23
N GLN A 90 6.50 15.89 3.94
CA GLN A 90 6.20 16.13 5.36
C GLN A 90 4.70 16.34 5.64
N PRO A 91 3.92 17.07 4.81
CA PRO A 91 2.49 17.20 5.04
C PRO A 91 1.76 15.84 4.99
N MET A 92 2.13 14.97 4.04
CA MET A 92 1.55 13.61 3.94
C MET A 92 1.96 12.76 5.15
N LEU A 93 3.24 12.78 5.55
CA LEU A 93 3.72 12.03 6.71
C LEU A 93 3.00 12.47 7.99
N LYS A 94 2.78 13.76 8.20
CA LYS A 94 1.99 14.24 9.33
C LYS A 94 0.56 13.74 9.30
N LYS A 95 -0.10 13.77 8.14
CA LYS A 95 -1.47 13.28 7.97
C LYS A 95 -1.60 11.78 8.27
N ILE A 96 -0.56 10.98 7.95
CA ILE A 96 -0.55 9.54 8.25
C ILE A 96 -0.76 9.31 9.75
N GLY A 97 -0.13 10.09 10.64
CA GLY A 97 -0.37 9.98 12.08
C GLY A 97 -1.84 10.19 12.45
N GLU A 98 -2.45 11.23 11.90
CA GLU A 98 -3.85 11.56 12.16
C GLU A 98 -4.81 10.47 11.67
N VAL A 99 -4.61 9.96 10.44
CA VAL A 99 -5.52 8.95 9.85
C VAL A 99 -5.33 7.57 10.46
N LEU A 100 -4.15 7.23 10.95
CA LEU A 100 -3.93 6.00 11.72
C LEU A 100 -4.77 5.98 13.01
N GLU A 101 -4.87 7.10 13.70
CA GLU A 101 -5.71 7.26 14.89
C GLU A 101 -7.20 7.11 14.57
N LEU A 102 -7.61 7.51 13.36
CA LEU A 102 -8.99 7.38 12.87
C LEU A 102 -9.36 5.96 12.42
N GLY A 103 -8.40 5.02 12.36
CA GLY A 103 -8.64 3.65 11.90
C GLY A 103 -8.48 3.45 10.38
N THR A 104 -7.98 4.44 9.65
CA THR A 104 -7.63 4.30 8.23
C THR A 104 -6.55 3.24 8.06
N ILE A 105 -6.69 2.38 7.05
CA ILE A 105 -5.67 1.41 6.70
C ILE A 105 -4.56 2.12 5.91
N VAL A 106 -3.35 2.08 6.43
CA VAL A 106 -2.16 2.61 5.75
C VAL A 106 -1.32 1.44 5.25
N ALA A 107 -1.11 1.35 3.95
CA ALA A 107 -0.34 0.29 3.30
C ALA A 107 0.89 0.90 2.61
N ALA A 108 2.07 0.63 3.13
CA ALA A 108 3.34 1.17 2.67
C ALA A 108 4.26 0.08 2.12
N ILE A 109 4.95 0.38 1.04
CA ILE A 109 5.90 -0.54 0.41
C ILE A 109 7.21 0.17 0.08
N CYS A 110 8.33 -0.55 0.19
CA CYS A 110 9.66 -0.08 -0.22
C CYS A 110 10.10 1.19 0.55
N GLY A 111 10.56 2.24 -0.13
CA GLY A 111 11.04 3.48 0.48
C GLY A 111 10.01 4.20 1.36
N ALA A 112 8.72 3.97 1.16
CA ALA A 112 7.68 4.49 2.06
C ALA A 112 7.82 3.91 3.48
N THR A 113 8.30 2.68 3.64
CA THR A 113 8.52 2.08 4.97
C THR A 113 9.65 2.78 5.73
N ASP A 114 10.70 3.21 5.04
CA ASP A 114 11.78 4.01 5.65
C ASP A 114 11.27 5.39 6.10
N ALA A 115 10.42 6.03 5.30
CA ALA A 115 9.78 7.29 5.68
C ALA A 115 8.90 7.15 6.94
N LEU A 116 8.10 6.08 7.01
CA LEU A 116 7.30 5.76 8.21
C LEU A 116 8.17 5.44 9.42
N ALA A 117 9.27 4.70 9.23
CA ALA A 117 10.25 4.38 10.27
C ALA A 117 10.88 5.66 10.83
N ASN A 118 11.36 6.54 9.97
CA ASN A 118 11.98 7.80 10.39
C ASN A 118 11.00 8.78 11.05
N SER A 119 9.70 8.64 10.76
CA SER A 119 8.61 9.41 11.38
C SER A 119 8.13 8.80 12.72
N GLY A 120 8.70 7.66 13.16
CA GLY A 120 8.35 6.98 14.42
C GLY A 120 7.07 6.14 14.37
N TYR A 121 6.40 6.03 13.23
CA TYR A 121 5.15 5.27 13.10
C TYR A 121 5.31 3.76 13.23
N LEU A 122 6.54 3.26 13.09
CA LEU A 122 6.87 1.83 13.22
C LEU A 122 7.47 1.46 14.59
N ASP A 123 7.70 2.43 15.49
CA ASP A 123 8.36 2.21 16.77
C ASP A 123 7.56 1.33 17.74
N SER A 124 6.23 1.31 17.60
CA SER A 124 5.31 0.54 18.45
C SER A 124 4.47 -0.50 17.69
N ARG A 125 4.86 -0.83 16.45
CA ARG A 125 4.11 -1.72 15.56
C ARG A 125 5.02 -2.80 14.96
N LYS A 126 4.49 -4.01 14.81
CA LYS A 126 5.14 -5.03 13.99
C LYS A 126 5.20 -4.55 12.55
N HIS A 127 6.35 -4.72 11.89
CA HIS A 127 6.57 -4.22 10.55
C HIS A 127 7.70 -4.96 9.83
N THR A 128 7.76 -4.76 8.52
CA THR A 128 8.92 -5.12 7.69
C THR A 128 9.44 -3.89 6.94
N LEU A 129 10.63 -4.00 6.41
CA LEU A 129 11.40 -2.99 5.70
C LEU A 129 12.08 -3.62 4.50
N ASN A 130 12.69 -2.83 3.62
CA ASN A 130 13.58 -3.36 2.59
C ASN A 130 14.80 -4.05 3.21
N ASN A 131 15.44 -3.40 4.18
CA ASN A 131 16.59 -3.91 4.92
C ASN A 131 16.72 -3.16 6.26
N LEU A 132 16.75 -3.89 7.35
CA LEU A 132 16.83 -3.30 8.70
C LEU A 132 18.08 -2.45 8.91
N GLU A 133 19.24 -2.96 8.53
CA GLU A 133 20.52 -2.25 8.75
C GLU A 133 20.61 -0.98 7.90
N TYR A 134 20.11 -1.04 6.67
CA TYR A 134 20.01 0.17 5.83
C TYR A 134 19.08 1.21 6.47
N THR A 135 17.88 0.80 6.91
CA THR A 135 16.94 1.72 7.57
C THR A 135 17.55 2.36 8.81
N LYS A 136 18.25 1.58 9.67
CA LYS A 136 18.95 2.11 10.85
C LYS A 136 20.01 3.15 10.48
N MET A 137 20.66 2.98 9.33
CA MET A 137 21.69 3.91 8.86
C MET A 137 21.10 5.23 8.34
N VAL A 138 19.96 5.18 7.62
CA VAL A 138 19.39 6.36 6.93
C VAL A 138 18.23 7.00 7.70
N CYS A 139 17.67 6.35 8.72
CA CYS A 139 16.53 6.80 9.51
C CYS A 139 16.95 7.02 10.98
N PRO A 140 17.59 8.14 11.32
CA PRO A 140 18.15 8.37 12.67
C PRO A 140 17.08 8.39 13.78
N ASN A 141 15.81 8.61 13.44
CA ASN A 141 14.72 8.64 14.41
C ASN A 141 14.09 7.27 14.68
N TYR A 142 14.41 6.25 13.87
CA TYR A 142 13.81 4.92 13.99
C TYR A 142 14.22 4.19 15.27
N LYS A 143 13.23 3.67 16.01
CA LYS A 143 13.40 2.92 17.28
C LYS A 143 12.64 1.59 17.30
N GLY A 144 12.07 1.18 16.17
CA GLY A 144 11.18 0.02 16.06
C GLY A 144 11.87 -1.33 15.89
N GLU A 145 13.21 -1.43 15.97
CA GLU A 145 14.00 -2.65 15.68
C GLU A 145 13.46 -3.90 16.39
N LYS A 146 12.99 -3.77 17.64
CA LYS A 146 12.46 -4.90 18.41
C LYS A 146 11.17 -5.51 17.87
N LEU A 147 10.46 -4.76 17.04
CA LEU A 147 9.19 -5.14 16.41
C LEU A 147 9.33 -5.43 14.91
N TYR A 148 10.56 -5.34 14.40
CA TYR A 148 10.87 -5.73 13.04
C TYR A 148 10.70 -7.25 12.85
N GLU A 149 9.87 -7.63 11.88
CA GLU A 149 9.68 -9.02 11.46
C GLU A 149 10.22 -9.16 10.02
N GLY A 150 11.32 -9.87 9.84
CA GLY A 150 11.97 -10.04 8.54
C GLY A 150 11.14 -10.92 7.59
N GLY A 151 10.16 -10.35 6.92
CA GLY A 151 9.30 -11.03 5.96
C GLY A 151 8.97 -10.15 4.77
N PRO A 152 8.34 -10.68 3.71
CA PRO A 152 7.99 -9.91 2.53
C PRO A 152 6.93 -8.84 2.82
N VAL A 153 6.02 -9.12 3.75
CA VAL A 153 4.94 -8.23 4.19
C VAL A 153 4.60 -8.50 5.65
N VAL A 154 4.28 -7.46 6.39
CA VAL A 154 3.79 -7.54 7.78
C VAL A 154 2.57 -6.64 7.93
N SER A 155 1.53 -7.18 8.56
CA SER A 155 0.29 -6.47 8.89
C SER A 155 0.13 -6.39 10.40
N ASP A 156 0.02 -5.18 10.96
CA ASP A 156 -0.27 -4.93 12.36
C ASP A 156 -1.37 -3.88 12.49
N ASN A 157 -2.50 -4.27 13.08
CA ASN A 157 -3.69 -3.43 13.17
C ASN A 157 -4.07 -2.84 11.80
N ASN A 158 -4.06 -1.52 11.66
CA ASN A 158 -4.36 -0.80 10.43
C ASN A 158 -3.10 -0.36 9.63
N MET A 159 -1.94 -0.92 9.95
CA MET A 159 -0.70 -0.70 9.21
C MET A 159 -0.30 -1.97 8.45
N ILE A 160 0.07 -1.82 7.19
CA ILE A 160 0.65 -2.88 6.36
C ILE A 160 1.97 -2.34 5.81
N THR A 161 3.05 -3.06 6.02
CA THR A 161 4.38 -2.72 5.48
C THR A 161 4.90 -3.86 4.63
N ALA A 162 5.59 -3.54 3.54
CA ALA A 162 6.15 -4.54 2.63
C ALA A 162 7.51 -4.12 2.08
N SER A 163 8.35 -5.11 1.77
CA SER A 163 9.57 -4.90 0.99
C SER A 163 9.24 -4.59 -0.47
N GLY A 164 10.01 -3.73 -1.13
CA GLY A 164 9.80 -3.30 -2.52
C GLY A 164 9.92 -4.42 -3.57
N ILE A 165 10.43 -5.57 -3.17
CA ILE A 165 10.49 -6.79 -4.01
C ILE A 165 9.30 -7.75 -3.76
N ALA A 166 8.31 -7.33 -2.98
CA ALA A 166 7.15 -8.13 -2.58
C ALA A 166 5.79 -7.53 -3.00
N PRO A 167 5.64 -6.99 -4.24
CA PRO A 167 4.39 -6.33 -4.66
C PRO A 167 3.19 -7.27 -4.67
N LEU A 168 3.39 -8.55 -4.92
CA LEU A 168 2.34 -9.56 -4.94
C LEU A 168 1.83 -9.88 -3.53
N GLU A 169 2.75 -10.09 -2.58
CA GLU A 169 2.45 -10.28 -1.16
C GLU A 169 1.78 -9.04 -0.55
N PHE A 170 2.27 -7.85 -0.91
CA PHE A 170 1.67 -6.58 -0.53
C PHE A 170 0.20 -6.51 -0.97
N ALA A 171 -0.06 -6.77 -2.26
CA ALA A 171 -1.42 -6.76 -2.80
C ALA A 171 -2.32 -7.79 -2.09
N ARG A 172 -1.82 -9.04 -1.88
CA ARG A 172 -2.55 -10.09 -1.17
C ARG A 172 -2.97 -9.65 0.23
N ASP A 173 -2.06 -9.09 1.02
CA ASP A 173 -2.34 -8.73 2.40
C ASP A 173 -3.28 -7.51 2.51
N VAL A 174 -3.18 -6.55 1.58
CA VAL A 174 -4.14 -5.44 1.51
C VAL A 174 -5.54 -5.93 1.10
N LEU A 175 -5.66 -6.77 0.07
CA LEU A 175 -6.94 -7.36 -0.34
C LEU A 175 -7.58 -8.18 0.79
N LYS A 176 -6.77 -8.96 1.53
CA LYS A 176 -7.20 -9.70 2.72
C LYS A 176 -7.71 -8.75 3.81
N LYS A 177 -6.98 -7.67 4.09
CA LYS A 177 -7.36 -6.67 5.11
C LYS A 177 -8.65 -5.94 4.77
N LEU A 178 -8.89 -5.66 3.49
CA LEU A 178 -10.12 -5.06 3.00
C LEU A 178 -11.30 -6.03 3.00
N ASP A 179 -11.03 -7.34 3.09
CA ASP A 179 -12.02 -8.42 3.06
C ASP A 179 -12.89 -8.41 1.80
N VAL A 180 -12.30 -8.07 0.67
CA VAL A 180 -13.01 -7.95 -0.60
C VAL A 180 -13.02 -9.25 -1.42
N PHE A 181 -12.08 -10.17 -1.18
CA PHE A 181 -12.04 -11.50 -1.78
C PHE A 181 -12.55 -12.56 -0.78
N ALA A 182 -13.16 -13.62 -1.28
CA ALA A 182 -13.30 -14.85 -0.48
C ALA A 182 -11.91 -15.47 -0.26
N SER A 183 -11.71 -16.18 0.86
CA SER A 183 -10.38 -16.72 1.20
C SER A 183 -9.83 -17.65 0.12
N ASN A 184 -10.65 -18.57 -0.39
CA ASN A 184 -10.27 -19.49 -1.47
C ASN A 184 -9.95 -18.76 -2.79
N THR A 185 -10.67 -17.69 -3.09
CA THR A 185 -10.42 -16.84 -4.26
C THR A 185 -9.08 -16.13 -4.13
N LEU A 186 -8.79 -15.55 -2.95
CA LEU A 186 -7.52 -14.88 -2.68
C LEU A 186 -6.32 -15.84 -2.74
N ASP A 187 -6.47 -17.03 -2.17
CA ASP A 187 -5.41 -18.05 -2.18
C ASP A 187 -5.13 -18.55 -3.61
N SER A 188 -6.16 -18.76 -4.41
CA SER A 188 -6.03 -19.17 -5.81
C SER A 188 -5.41 -18.05 -6.66
N TRP A 189 -5.85 -16.81 -6.46
CA TRP A 189 -5.29 -15.63 -7.12
C TRP A 189 -3.79 -15.46 -6.80
N TYR A 190 -3.44 -15.54 -5.52
CA TYR A 190 -2.04 -15.42 -5.09
C TYR A 190 -1.19 -16.57 -5.65
N SER A 191 -1.67 -17.81 -5.53
CA SER A 191 -0.93 -18.99 -6.00
C SER A 191 -0.74 -18.98 -7.52
N LEU A 192 -1.74 -18.54 -8.28
CA LEU A 192 -1.63 -18.37 -9.73
C LEU A 192 -0.51 -17.39 -10.10
N ASN A 193 -0.53 -16.19 -9.50
CA ASN A 193 0.47 -15.16 -9.80
C ASN A 193 1.86 -15.55 -9.30
N LYS A 194 1.96 -16.27 -8.17
CA LYS A 194 3.23 -16.69 -7.57
C LYS A 194 3.90 -17.84 -8.31
N THR A 195 3.09 -18.83 -8.75
CA THR A 195 3.62 -20.11 -9.27
C THR A 195 3.44 -20.27 -10.78
N GLN A 196 2.53 -19.49 -11.41
CA GLN A 196 2.17 -19.54 -12.83
C GLN A 196 1.58 -20.89 -13.27
N LYS A 197 1.10 -21.71 -12.32
CA LYS A 197 0.52 -23.01 -12.62
C LYS A 197 -0.96 -22.88 -13.00
N SER A 198 -1.34 -23.51 -14.11
CA SER A 198 -2.69 -23.45 -14.67
C SER A 198 -3.77 -24.01 -13.73
N GLU A 199 -3.43 -24.93 -12.84
CA GLU A 199 -4.38 -25.46 -11.85
C GLU A 199 -5.03 -24.37 -10.99
N TYR A 200 -4.24 -23.34 -10.60
CA TYR A 200 -4.76 -22.22 -9.82
C TYR A 200 -5.65 -21.27 -10.63
N PHE A 201 -5.48 -21.23 -11.95
CA PHE A 201 -6.41 -20.50 -12.80
C PHE A 201 -7.81 -21.13 -12.75
N PHE A 202 -7.91 -22.46 -12.89
CA PHE A 202 -9.19 -23.15 -12.82
C PHE A 202 -9.84 -23.05 -11.43
N GLN A 203 -9.02 -23.13 -10.36
CA GLN A 203 -9.51 -22.91 -8.99
C GLN A 203 -10.04 -21.48 -8.80
N LEU A 204 -9.34 -20.48 -9.31
CA LEU A 204 -9.75 -19.08 -9.26
C LEU A 204 -11.10 -18.90 -9.99
N MET A 205 -11.22 -19.41 -11.23
CA MET A 205 -12.45 -19.29 -12.02
C MET A 205 -13.65 -19.99 -11.38
N SER A 206 -13.43 -21.06 -10.63
CA SER A 206 -14.52 -21.78 -9.93
C SER A 206 -14.87 -21.18 -8.57
N SER A 207 -14.13 -20.17 -8.10
CA SER A 207 -14.31 -19.55 -6.78
C SER A 207 -15.07 -18.22 -6.79
N ILE A 208 -15.43 -17.72 -7.98
CA ILE A 208 -16.14 -16.45 -8.22
C ILE A 208 -17.61 -16.65 -8.58
#